data_beaf31c188a9072411139aa3ffbd16c6
#
_entry.id   beaf31c188a9072411139aa3ffbd16c6
#
_cell.length_a   1.000
_cell.length_b   1.000
_cell.length_c   1.000
_cell.angle_alpha   90.00
_cell.angle_beta   90.00
_cell.angle_gamma   90.00
#
_symmetry.space_group_name_H-M   'P 1'
#
loop_
_entity.id
_entity.type
_entity.pdbx_description
1 polymer ?
#
loop_
_entity_poly.entity_id
_entity_poly.type
_entity_poly.pdbx_seq_one_letter_code
_entity_poly.pdbx_strand_id
1 'polypeptide(L)'
;MKSTLGELEITSKQAEKLEVLPQRQISPHLENCCLHLSATVSYEQAEQDLAYLTGIRIPAKTQQRIVQRQTFDLPTVEQPIEELSVDGGKVRVRTPLGEECEWKDYKAIATDQGMLANFQNNAQLIDWVHEQSLAQPVVCLGDGHDGIWNIISQIATASQRLEILDWYHLVENLHKVGGSIKRLHQAEALLWQGQVEATIALFSNCQRKQAKNFCEYLRKHQHRIVNYEYYQAEELYSIGSGAVESAIKQIGRRVQLSGAQWNRENVPQVLAHRCAYLNGLIGSPFHSD
;
A
#
# COMPACT_ATOMS: atom_id res chain seq x y z
N MET A 1 9.18 -3.48 -39.40
CA MET A 1 8.70 -3.40 -38.00
C MET A 1 8.15 -4.76 -37.59
N LYS A 2 8.52 -5.27 -36.42
CA LYS A 2 7.92 -6.50 -35.89
C LYS A 2 6.59 -6.16 -35.21
N SER A 3 5.56 -6.92 -35.46
CA SER A 3 4.21 -6.79 -34.89
C SER A 3 3.65 -8.17 -34.51
N THR A 4 2.51 -8.21 -33.86
CA THR A 4 1.77 -9.44 -33.57
C THR A 4 1.29 -10.17 -34.85
N LEU A 5 1.26 -9.47 -35.96
CA LEU A 5 0.90 -10.02 -37.30
C LEU A 5 2.13 -10.41 -38.14
N GLY A 6 3.34 -10.36 -37.57
CA GLY A 6 4.61 -10.62 -38.24
C GLY A 6 5.41 -9.37 -38.57
N GLU A 7 6.34 -9.47 -39.50
CA GLU A 7 7.13 -8.33 -39.96
C GLU A 7 6.34 -7.50 -40.99
N LEU A 8 6.18 -6.22 -40.66
CA LEU A 8 5.49 -5.24 -41.51
C LEU A 8 6.48 -4.23 -42.06
N GLU A 9 6.42 -3.96 -43.37
CA GLU A 9 7.06 -2.81 -43.97
C GLU A 9 6.11 -1.61 -43.85
N ILE A 10 6.53 -0.56 -43.14
CA ILE A 10 5.75 0.66 -42.96
C ILE A 10 6.49 1.85 -43.54
N THR A 11 5.76 2.74 -44.21
CA THR A 11 6.27 4.02 -44.70
C THR A 11 6.37 5.04 -43.59
N SER A 12 7.13 6.11 -43.79
CA SER A 12 7.24 7.21 -42.78
C SER A 12 5.88 7.82 -42.44
N LYS A 13 4.96 7.96 -43.41
CA LYS A 13 3.59 8.44 -43.18
C LYS A 13 2.74 7.48 -42.34
N GLN A 14 2.94 6.19 -42.51
CA GLN A 14 2.26 5.16 -41.70
C GLN A 14 2.85 5.12 -40.28
N ALA A 15 4.17 5.29 -40.13
CA ALA A 15 4.84 5.36 -38.85
C ALA A 15 4.35 6.57 -38.03
N GLU A 16 4.19 7.74 -38.67
CA GLU A 16 3.65 8.94 -38.08
C GLU A 16 2.19 8.74 -37.58
N LYS A 17 1.35 8.12 -38.45
CA LYS A 17 -0.04 7.80 -38.12
C LYS A 17 -0.18 6.78 -36.97
N LEU A 18 0.82 5.92 -36.78
CA LEU A 18 0.92 4.93 -35.70
C LEU A 18 1.69 5.46 -34.48
N GLU A 19 2.02 6.75 -34.48
CA GLU A 19 2.80 7.42 -33.40
C GLU A 19 4.16 6.75 -33.13
N VAL A 20 4.72 6.10 -34.14
CA VAL A 20 6.05 5.51 -34.04
C VAL A 20 7.09 6.60 -34.24
N LEU A 21 7.60 7.13 -33.14
CA LEU A 21 8.64 8.17 -33.16
C LEU A 21 9.92 7.66 -33.85
N PRO A 22 10.63 8.54 -34.55
CA PRO A 22 11.96 8.21 -35.11
C PRO A 22 12.88 7.67 -34.00
N GLN A 23 13.62 6.60 -34.31
CA GLN A 23 14.54 5.93 -33.37
C GLN A 23 13.89 5.19 -32.20
N ARG A 24 12.57 5.20 -32.04
CA ARG A 24 11.89 4.41 -31.01
C ARG A 24 11.84 2.94 -31.45
N GLN A 25 12.42 2.05 -30.64
CA GLN A 25 12.48 0.62 -30.95
C GLN A 25 11.23 -0.15 -30.50
N ILE A 26 10.42 0.43 -29.63
CA ILE A 26 9.26 -0.18 -28.98
C ILE A 26 8.08 0.79 -29.16
N SER A 27 6.94 0.30 -29.64
CA SER A 27 5.73 1.13 -29.78
C SER A 27 5.17 1.50 -28.40
N PRO A 28 4.40 2.61 -28.26
CA PRO A 28 3.75 2.98 -27.01
C PRO A 28 2.90 1.84 -26.43
N HIS A 29 2.10 1.18 -27.26
CA HIS A 29 1.29 0.04 -26.83
C HIS A 29 2.13 -1.11 -26.27
N LEU A 30 3.23 -1.49 -26.93
CA LEU A 30 4.10 -2.56 -26.44
C LEU A 30 4.83 -2.17 -25.16
N GLU A 31 5.17 -0.89 -25.01
CA GLU A 31 5.71 -0.35 -23.77
C GLU A 31 4.70 -0.45 -22.62
N ASN A 32 3.44 -0.10 -22.85
CA ASN A 32 2.36 -0.28 -21.88
C ASN A 32 2.16 -1.76 -21.51
N CYS A 33 2.22 -2.69 -22.47
CA CYS A 33 2.19 -4.13 -22.17
C CYS A 33 3.34 -4.56 -21.25
N CYS A 34 4.57 -4.04 -21.49
CA CYS A 34 5.71 -4.29 -20.61
C CYS A 34 5.45 -3.75 -19.19
N LEU A 35 4.91 -2.53 -19.06
CA LEU A 35 4.58 -1.93 -17.76
C LEU A 35 3.50 -2.74 -17.04
N HIS A 36 2.43 -3.13 -17.71
CA HIS A 36 1.37 -3.93 -17.11
C HIS A 36 1.88 -5.27 -16.59
N LEU A 37 2.58 -6.04 -17.39
CA LEU A 37 3.10 -7.36 -16.99
C LEU A 37 4.12 -7.22 -15.86
N SER A 38 5.11 -6.33 -16.02
CA SER A 38 6.17 -6.15 -15.03
C SER A 38 5.70 -5.50 -13.72
N ALA A 39 4.49 -4.95 -13.66
CA ALA A 39 3.87 -4.50 -12.43
C ALA A 39 3.36 -5.66 -11.55
N THR A 40 3.17 -6.84 -12.11
CA THR A 40 2.55 -7.99 -11.43
C THR A 40 3.48 -9.15 -11.20
N VAL A 41 4.41 -9.41 -12.12
CA VAL A 41 5.33 -10.55 -12.10
C VAL A 41 6.80 -10.10 -12.17
N SER A 42 7.75 -11.03 -12.08
CA SER A 42 9.19 -10.73 -12.27
C SER A 42 9.46 -10.26 -13.71
N TYR A 43 10.56 -9.54 -13.93
CA TYR A 43 10.93 -9.09 -15.27
C TYR A 43 11.20 -10.26 -16.23
N GLU A 44 11.73 -11.40 -15.71
CA GLU A 44 11.93 -12.63 -16.47
C GLU A 44 10.59 -13.26 -16.86
N GLN A 45 9.64 -13.32 -15.92
CA GLN A 45 8.30 -13.84 -16.22
C GLN A 45 7.56 -12.93 -17.20
N ALA A 46 7.66 -11.61 -17.02
CA ALA A 46 7.06 -10.64 -17.94
C ALA A 46 7.64 -10.75 -19.38
N GLU A 47 8.94 -11.08 -19.53
CA GLU A 47 9.55 -11.38 -20.83
C GLU A 47 8.88 -12.61 -21.49
N GLN A 48 8.67 -13.68 -20.70
CA GLN A 48 8.06 -14.92 -21.19
C GLN A 48 6.59 -14.71 -21.56
N ASP A 49 5.83 -14.08 -20.67
CA ASP A 49 4.41 -13.82 -20.88
C ASP A 49 4.17 -12.91 -22.08
N LEU A 50 4.97 -11.85 -22.22
CA LEU A 50 4.89 -10.94 -23.36
C LEU A 50 5.18 -11.68 -24.67
N ALA A 51 6.24 -12.51 -24.70
CA ALA A 51 6.59 -13.30 -25.87
C ALA A 51 5.49 -14.30 -26.22
N TYR A 52 4.88 -14.94 -25.23
CA TYR A 52 3.78 -15.88 -25.44
C TYR A 52 2.52 -15.20 -25.99
N LEU A 53 2.15 -14.04 -25.42
CA LEU A 53 0.93 -13.32 -25.78
C LEU A 53 1.03 -12.58 -27.13
N THR A 54 2.21 -12.05 -27.46
CA THR A 54 2.39 -11.14 -28.60
C THR A 54 3.31 -11.67 -29.71
N GLY A 55 4.02 -12.76 -29.46
CA GLY A 55 5.10 -13.23 -30.32
C GLY A 55 6.35 -12.32 -30.33
N ILE A 56 6.36 -11.24 -29.54
CA ILE A 56 7.45 -10.25 -29.48
C ILE A 56 8.21 -10.40 -28.17
N ARG A 57 9.50 -10.68 -28.25
CA ARG A 57 10.36 -10.82 -27.09
C ARG A 57 11.02 -9.50 -26.75
N ILE A 58 10.73 -8.98 -25.55
CA ILE A 58 11.41 -7.83 -24.93
C ILE A 58 12.20 -8.34 -23.72
N PRO A 59 13.55 -8.30 -23.74
CA PRO A 59 14.38 -8.85 -22.66
C PRO A 59 14.06 -8.23 -21.31
N ALA A 60 14.12 -9.03 -20.23
CA ALA A 60 13.88 -8.62 -18.86
C ALA A 60 14.64 -7.33 -18.46
N LYS A 61 15.91 -7.21 -18.89
CA LYS A 61 16.71 -6.00 -18.64
C LYS A 61 16.17 -4.77 -19.35
N THR A 62 15.57 -4.92 -20.54
CA THR A 62 14.94 -3.82 -21.25
C THR A 62 13.65 -3.41 -20.56
N GLN A 63 12.82 -4.35 -20.11
CA GLN A 63 11.62 -4.06 -19.32
C GLN A 63 11.96 -3.34 -18.00
N GLN A 64 13.00 -3.79 -17.30
CA GLN A 64 13.50 -3.08 -16.14
C GLN A 64 13.87 -1.62 -16.45
N ARG A 65 14.57 -1.37 -17.57
CA ARG A 65 14.93 0.00 -17.98
C ARG A 65 13.70 0.84 -18.37
N ILE A 66 12.68 0.24 -18.96
CA ILE A 66 11.41 0.91 -19.23
C ILE A 66 10.81 1.42 -17.91
N VAL A 67 10.65 0.56 -16.92
CA VAL A 67 10.13 0.95 -15.60
C VAL A 67 10.99 2.04 -14.95
N GLN A 68 12.33 1.92 -15.01
CA GLN A 68 13.24 2.86 -14.36
C GLN A 68 13.23 4.28 -14.97
N ARG A 69 12.93 4.41 -16.26
CA ARG A 69 12.86 5.73 -16.94
C ARG A 69 11.48 6.38 -16.89
N GLN A 70 10.44 5.62 -16.54
CA GLN A 70 9.08 6.12 -16.52
C GLN A 70 8.84 7.01 -15.30
N THR A 71 8.13 8.12 -15.50
CA THR A 71 7.50 8.87 -14.42
C THR A 71 6.08 8.35 -14.27
N PHE A 72 5.68 8.04 -13.04
CA PHE A 72 4.33 7.59 -12.74
C PHE A 72 3.57 8.72 -12.06
N ASP A 73 2.37 9.01 -12.57
CA ASP A 73 1.49 9.98 -11.96
C ASP A 73 1.00 9.48 -10.59
N LEU A 74 0.76 10.41 -9.69
CA LEU A 74 0.11 10.13 -8.41
C LEU A 74 -1.41 10.02 -8.62
N PRO A 75 -2.10 9.17 -7.85
CA PRO A 75 -3.55 9.10 -7.95
C PRO A 75 -4.18 10.44 -7.57
N THR A 76 -5.14 10.89 -8.37
CA THR A 76 -5.97 12.05 -8.10
C THR A 76 -7.26 11.60 -7.44
N VAL A 77 -7.68 12.32 -6.41
CA VAL A 77 -8.90 12.05 -5.67
C VAL A 77 -9.98 13.02 -6.16
N GLU A 78 -11.11 12.51 -6.63
CA GLU A 78 -12.19 13.32 -7.21
C GLU A 78 -13.12 13.91 -6.16
N GLN A 79 -13.32 13.19 -5.06
CA GLN A 79 -14.15 13.60 -3.93
C GLN A 79 -13.30 13.84 -2.68
N PRO A 80 -13.74 14.66 -1.71
CA PRO A 80 -13.02 14.78 -0.45
C PRO A 80 -12.79 13.42 0.21
N ILE A 81 -11.56 13.17 0.65
CA ILE A 81 -11.21 11.95 1.37
C ILE A 81 -11.95 11.95 2.71
N GLU A 82 -12.88 11.02 2.88
CA GLU A 82 -13.62 10.83 4.13
C GLU A 82 -12.85 9.95 5.10
N GLU A 83 -12.17 8.93 4.56
CA GLU A 83 -11.46 7.93 5.34
C GLU A 83 -10.12 7.58 4.69
N LEU A 84 -9.09 7.48 5.51
CA LEU A 84 -7.80 6.98 5.10
C LEU A 84 -7.21 6.03 6.13
N SER A 85 -6.41 5.09 5.66
CA SER A 85 -5.67 4.15 6.51
C SER A 85 -4.19 4.21 6.19
N VAL A 86 -3.36 4.07 7.21
CA VAL A 86 -1.90 4.05 7.08
C VAL A 86 -1.34 2.76 7.66
N ASP A 87 -0.49 2.08 6.92
CA ASP A 87 0.17 0.86 7.38
C ASP A 87 1.57 0.71 6.76
N GLY A 88 2.30 -0.32 7.13
CA GLY A 88 3.65 -0.60 6.67
C GLY A 88 3.83 -1.99 6.10
N GLY A 89 4.64 -2.08 5.06
CA GLY A 89 5.11 -3.35 4.50
C GLY A 89 6.62 -3.45 4.54
N LYS A 90 7.15 -4.62 4.18
CA LYS A 90 8.59 -4.86 4.11
C LYS A 90 9.01 -5.21 2.70
N VAL A 91 10.21 -4.78 2.33
CA VAL A 91 10.87 -5.12 1.08
C VAL A 91 12.28 -5.64 1.37
N ARG A 92 12.67 -6.68 0.64
CA ARG A 92 14.01 -7.26 0.76
C ARG A 92 14.98 -6.51 -0.11
N VAL A 93 15.96 -5.88 0.50
CA VAL A 93 17.03 -5.17 -0.22
C VAL A 93 18.26 -6.05 -0.40
N ARG A 94 18.95 -5.83 -1.51
CA ARG A 94 20.17 -6.54 -1.85
C ARG A 94 21.29 -6.09 -0.90
N THR A 95 22.00 -7.07 -0.34
CA THR A 95 23.19 -6.92 0.47
C THR A 95 24.41 -7.42 -0.31
N PRO A 96 25.64 -7.05 0.08
CA PRO A 96 26.86 -7.64 -0.44
C PRO A 96 26.87 -9.18 -0.36
N LEU A 97 27.64 -9.81 -1.23
CA LEU A 97 27.73 -11.27 -1.26
C LEU A 97 28.30 -11.79 0.07
N GLY A 98 27.59 -12.74 0.69
CA GLY A 98 27.97 -13.33 1.98
C GLY A 98 27.33 -12.68 3.19
N GLU A 99 26.65 -11.57 3.04
CA GLU A 99 25.88 -10.92 4.11
C GLU A 99 24.44 -11.43 4.17
N GLU A 100 23.83 -11.36 5.37
CA GLU A 100 22.42 -11.69 5.56
C GLU A 100 21.54 -10.68 4.82
N CYS A 101 20.39 -11.17 4.31
CA CYS A 101 19.44 -10.33 3.62
C CYS A 101 18.82 -9.29 4.54
N GLU A 102 18.78 -8.06 4.10
CA GLU A 102 18.19 -6.96 4.85
C GLU A 102 16.74 -6.72 4.42
N TRP A 103 15.84 -6.64 5.42
CA TRP A 103 14.46 -6.23 5.21
C TRP A 103 14.28 -4.78 5.66
N LYS A 104 13.74 -3.97 4.79
CA LYS A 104 13.44 -2.55 5.05
C LYS A 104 11.95 -2.28 4.97
N ASP A 105 11.48 -1.39 5.82
CA ASP A 105 10.08 -0.99 5.84
C ASP A 105 9.79 0.06 4.77
N TYR A 106 8.62 -0.06 4.15
CA TYR A 106 7.96 1.01 3.42
C TYR A 106 6.62 1.32 4.09
N LYS A 107 6.06 2.49 3.84
CA LYS A 107 4.75 2.89 4.31
C LYS A 107 3.81 3.08 3.14
N ALA A 108 2.51 2.85 3.37
CA ALA A 108 1.47 3.13 2.42
C ALA A 108 0.29 3.82 3.09
N ILE A 109 -0.37 4.67 2.32
CA ILE A 109 -1.66 5.26 2.63
C ILE A 109 -2.65 4.68 1.61
N ALA A 110 -3.80 4.25 2.08
CA ALA A 110 -4.93 3.87 1.24
C ALA A 110 -6.16 4.68 1.63
N THR A 111 -6.89 5.11 0.62
CA THR A 111 -8.19 5.75 0.70
C THR A 111 -9.19 4.91 -0.08
N ASP A 112 -10.45 5.29 -0.07
CA ASP A 112 -11.48 4.73 -0.93
C ASP A 112 -11.23 4.96 -2.44
N GLN A 113 -10.42 5.99 -2.79
CA GLN A 113 -10.19 6.41 -4.18
C GLN A 113 -8.79 6.13 -4.71
N GLY A 114 -7.87 5.63 -3.88
CA GLY A 114 -6.53 5.31 -4.34
C GLY A 114 -5.56 4.94 -3.22
N MET A 115 -4.36 4.58 -3.61
CA MET A 115 -3.30 4.22 -2.68
C MET A 115 -1.95 4.72 -3.14
N LEU A 116 -1.10 5.05 -2.18
CA LEU A 116 0.28 5.43 -2.42
C LEU A 116 1.21 4.73 -1.43
N ALA A 117 2.36 4.27 -1.90
CA ALA A 117 3.40 3.71 -1.05
C ALA A 117 4.74 4.39 -1.29
N ASN A 118 5.50 4.59 -0.23
CA ASN A 118 6.82 5.17 -0.33
C ASN A 118 7.85 4.45 0.54
N PHE A 119 9.08 4.43 0.06
CA PHE A 119 10.22 3.81 0.73
C PHE A 119 11.03 4.85 1.48
N GLN A 120 10.96 4.81 2.82
CA GLN A 120 11.74 5.65 3.72
C GLN A 120 11.60 7.18 3.49
N ASN A 121 10.53 7.61 2.84
CA ASN A 121 10.19 9.02 2.62
C ASN A 121 8.71 9.26 2.96
N ASN A 122 8.41 9.43 4.23
CA ASN A 122 7.05 9.68 4.69
C ASN A 122 6.51 11.06 4.23
N ALA A 123 7.39 12.02 3.97
CA ALA A 123 6.99 13.36 3.53
C ALA A 123 6.18 13.29 2.23
N GLN A 124 6.61 12.50 1.26
CA GLN A 124 5.87 12.36 -0.01
C GLN A 124 4.46 11.79 0.18
N LEU A 125 4.24 10.91 1.16
CA LEU A 125 2.90 10.41 1.49
C LEU A 125 2.02 11.52 2.08
N ILE A 126 2.60 12.33 2.96
CA ILE A 126 1.93 13.44 3.63
C ILE A 126 1.60 14.54 2.62
N ASP A 127 2.56 14.91 1.77
CA ASP A 127 2.41 15.92 0.73
C ASP A 127 1.29 15.53 -0.25
N TRP A 128 1.26 14.26 -0.68
CA TRP A 128 0.19 13.76 -1.53
C TRP A 128 -1.20 13.94 -0.91
N VAL A 129 -1.37 13.64 0.39
CA VAL A 129 -2.65 13.83 1.07
C VAL A 129 -2.98 15.31 1.23
N HIS A 130 -1.99 16.17 1.47
CA HIS A 130 -2.19 17.63 1.57
C HIS A 130 -2.64 18.27 0.25
N GLU A 131 -2.33 17.67 -0.88
CA GLU A 131 -2.78 18.11 -2.20
C GLU A 131 -4.25 17.71 -2.47
N GLN A 132 -4.84 16.85 -1.63
CA GLN A 132 -6.23 16.40 -1.78
C GLN A 132 -7.18 17.22 -0.90
N SER A 133 -8.46 17.22 -1.27
CA SER A 133 -9.52 17.69 -0.39
C SER A 133 -9.80 16.67 0.71
N LEU A 134 -9.96 17.12 1.94
CA LEU A 134 -10.30 16.25 3.09
C LEU A 134 -11.68 16.60 3.62
N ALA A 135 -12.45 15.59 3.99
CA ALA A 135 -13.69 15.76 4.75
C ALA A 135 -13.41 16.29 6.16
N GLN A 136 -14.43 16.78 6.84
CA GLN A 136 -14.34 17.30 8.20
C GLN A 136 -15.42 16.66 9.09
N PRO A 137 -15.04 15.72 9.98
CA PRO A 137 -13.68 15.20 10.19
C PRO A 137 -13.27 14.22 9.09
N VAL A 138 -11.96 14.11 8.83
CA VAL A 138 -11.39 12.99 8.09
C VAL A 138 -11.07 11.86 9.07
N VAL A 139 -11.50 10.66 8.75
CA VAL A 139 -11.23 9.48 9.58
C VAL A 139 -9.87 8.90 9.24
N CYS A 140 -9.06 8.66 10.27
CA CYS A 140 -7.70 8.12 10.12
C CYS A 140 -7.56 6.82 10.91
N LEU A 141 -7.43 5.70 10.20
CA LEU A 141 -7.23 4.39 10.79
C LEU A 141 -5.75 4.00 10.80
N GLY A 142 -5.33 3.37 11.88
CA GLY A 142 -3.96 2.86 12.00
C GLY A 142 -3.84 1.77 13.04
N ASP A 143 -2.75 1.00 12.95
CA ASP A 143 -2.36 0.06 13.98
C ASP A 143 -1.78 0.77 15.22
N GLY A 144 -1.31 0.00 16.20
CA GLY A 144 -0.69 0.57 17.41
C GLY A 144 0.74 1.08 17.26
N HIS A 145 1.30 1.15 16.05
CA HIS A 145 2.69 1.51 15.82
C HIS A 145 2.89 3.03 15.74
N ASP A 146 3.83 3.58 16.53
CA ASP A 146 4.10 5.03 16.60
C ASP A 146 4.41 5.66 15.23
N GLY A 147 5.13 4.93 14.35
CA GLY A 147 5.45 5.41 13.03
C GLY A 147 4.24 5.68 12.14
N ILE A 148 3.12 5.01 12.37
CA ILE A 148 1.85 5.26 11.69
C ILE A 148 1.22 6.56 12.21
N TRP A 149 1.13 6.70 13.52
CA TRP A 149 0.54 7.89 14.16
C TRP A 149 1.36 9.15 13.91
N ASN A 150 2.68 9.02 13.76
CA ASN A 150 3.54 10.13 13.35
C ASN A 150 3.23 10.64 11.93
N ILE A 151 2.80 9.77 11.01
CA ILE A 151 2.33 10.17 9.69
C ILE A 151 0.95 10.82 9.82
N ILE A 152 -0.01 10.15 10.46
CA ILE A 152 -1.37 10.62 10.64
C ILE A 152 -1.40 12.00 11.32
N SER A 153 -0.55 12.23 12.31
CA SER A 153 -0.48 13.51 13.03
C SER A 153 -0.11 14.72 12.16
N GLN A 154 0.49 14.47 11.00
CA GLN A 154 0.91 15.51 10.05
C GLN A 154 -0.10 15.72 8.91
N ILE A 155 -1.07 14.84 8.72
CA ILE A 155 -2.05 14.91 7.62
C ILE A 155 -3.05 16.05 7.81
N ALA A 156 -3.58 16.21 9.02
CA ALA A 156 -4.57 17.23 9.37
C ALA A 156 -4.38 17.68 10.81
N THR A 157 -5.04 18.77 11.21
CA THR A 157 -5.04 19.21 12.62
C THR A 157 -5.82 18.21 13.50
N ALA A 158 -5.52 18.20 14.79
CA ALA A 158 -6.21 17.31 15.74
C ALA A 158 -7.73 17.50 15.77
N SER A 159 -8.23 18.70 15.46
CA SER A 159 -9.66 19.00 15.39
C SER A 159 -10.32 18.60 14.06
N GLN A 160 -9.54 18.36 13.03
CA GLN A 160 -10.02 18.01 11.70
C GLN A 160 -9.99 16.50 11.43
N ARG A 161 -9.30 15.73 12.29
CA ARG A 161 -9.19 14.28 12.13
C ARG A 161 -9.83 13.52 13.27
N LEU A 162 -10.44 12.40 12.95
CA LEU A 162 -10.91 11.39 13.89
C LEU A 162 -9.95 10.19 13.82
N GLU A 163 -9.14 10.01 14.84
CA GLU A 163 -8.20 8.88 14.92
C GLU A 163 -8.90 7.64 15.46
N ILE A 164 -8.85 6.52 14.75
CA ILE A 164 -9.42 5.24 15.15
C ILE A 164 -8.32 4.17 15.15
N LEU A 165 -8.11 3.55 16.32
CA LEU A 165 -7.23 2.39 16.42
C LEU A 165 -7.91 1.18 15.76
N ASP A 166 -7.19 0.50 14.88
CA ASP A 166 -7.68 -0.71 14.21
C ASP A 166 -8.15 -1.75 15.22
N TRP A 167 -9.42 -2.15 15.09
CA TRP A 167 -10.06 -3.13 15.97
C TRP A 167 -9.36 -4.50 15.93
N TYR A 168 -9.02 -4.97 14.75
CA TYR A 168 -8.43 -6.30 14.58
C TYR A 168 -7.03 -6.37 15.19
N HIS A 169 -6.23 -5.32 15.03
CA HIS A 169 -4.93 -5.18 15.69
C HIS A 169 -5.05 -5.03 17.20
N LEU A 170 -6.07 -4.33 17.69
CA LEU A 170 -6.36 -4.23 19.12
C LEU A 170 -6.70 -5.60 19.73
N VAL A 171 -7.58 -6.38 19.08
CA VAL A 171 -7.95 -7.74 19.50
C VAL A 171 -6.76 -8.70 19.43
N GLU A 172 -5.96 -8.61 18.36
CA GLU A 172 -4.72 -9.41 18.26
C GLU A 172 -3.77 -9.13 19.43
N ASN A 173 -3.59 -7.87 19.80
CA ASN A 173 -2.77 -7.48 20.94
C ASN A 173 -3.36 -7.95 22.28
N LEU A 174 -4.68 -7.94 22.43
CA LEU A 174 -5.37 -8.51 23.58
C LEU A 174 -5.06 -10.02 23.71
N HIS A 175 -5.18 -10.78 22.63
CA HIS A 175 -4.94 -12.22 22.68
C HIS A 175 -3.47 -12.59 22.96
N LYS A 176 -2.51 -11.72 22.62
CA LYS A 176 -1.08 -11.87 23.01
C LYS A 176 -0.85 -11.83 24.52
N VAL A 177 -1.78 -11.30 25.33
CA VAL A 177 -1.73 -11.33 26.80
C VAL A 177 -1.79 -12.77 27.31
N GLY A 178 -2.60 -13.60 26.68
CA GLY A 178 -2.81 -14.99 27.08
C GLY A 178 -3.49 -15.16 28.46
N GLY A 179 -3.59 -16.38 28.92
CA GLY A 179 -4.15 -16.72 30.22
C GLY A 179 -5.62 -17.15 30.16
N SER A 180 -6.48 -16.59 30.99
CA SER A 180 -7.88 -16.98 31.08
C SER A 180 -8.67 -16.54 29.85
N ILE A 181 -9.15 -17.50 29.05
CA ILE A 181 -10.01 -17.25 27.88
C ILE A 181 -11.26 -16.44 28.26
N LYS A 182 -11.88 -16.76 29.42
CA LYS A 182 -13.04 -16.03 29.91
C LYS A 182 -12.72 -14.53 30.12
N ARG A 183 -11.53 -14.23 30.68
CA ARG A 183 -11.10 -12.84 30.88
C ARG A 183 -10.85 -12.15 29.54
N LEU A 184 -10.23 -12.82 28.56
CA LEU A 184 -9.97 -12.24 27.26
C LEU A 184 -11.30 -11.91 26.54
N HIS A 185 -12.27 -12.81 26.50
CA HIS A 185 -13.58 -12.53 25.93
C HIS A 185 -14.31 -11.38 26.64
N GLN A 186 -14.20 -11.30 27.97
CA GLN A 186 -14.78 -10.19 28.73
C GLN A 186 -14.09 -8.87 28.41
N ALA A 187 -12.77 -8.86 28.28
CA ALA A 187 -11.99 -7.69 27.88
C ALA A 187 -12.34 -7.25 26.45
N GLU A 188 -12.48 -8.20 25.54
CA GLU A 188 -12.88 -7.96 24.14
C GLU A 188 -14.26 -7.31 24.07
N ALA A 189 -15.26 -7.82 24.81
CA ALA A 189 -16.60 -7.24 24.86
C ALA A 189 -16.60 -5.80 25.42
N LEU A 190 -15.77 -5.51 26.43
CA LEU A 190 -15.64 -4.16 26.96
C LEU A 190 -14.95 -3.21 25.97
N LEU A 191 -13.90 -3.68 25.27
CA LEU A 191 -13.20 -2.89 24.27
C LEU A 191 -14.09 -2.64 23.04
N TRP A 192 -14.95 -3.58 22.69
CA TRP A 192 -15.94 -3.42 21.63
C TRP A 192 -16.86 -2.22 21.87
N GLN A 193 -17.19 -1.99 23.14
CA GLN A 193 -17.98 -0.84 23.61
C GLN A 193 -17.13 0.40 23.95
N GLY A 194 -15.82 0.39 23.69
CA GLY A 194 -14.92 1.50 24.02
C GLY A 194 -14.61 1.66 25.51
N GLN A 195 -14.93 0.66 26.35
CA GLN A 195 -14.78 0.73 27.81
C GLN A 195 -13.35 0.41 28.26
N VAL A 196 -12.41 1.30 27.95
CA VAL A 196 -10.97 1.10 28.18
C VAL A 196 -10.65 0.94 29.66
N GLU A 197 -11.15 1.82 30.53
CA GLU A 197 -10.86 1.76 31.97
C GLU A 197 -11.39 0.48 32.63
N ALA A 198 -12.59 0.04 32.25
CA ALA A 198 -13.16 -1.23 32.74
C ALA A 198 -12.29 -2.43 32.24
N THR A 199 -11.78 -2.36 31.04
CA THR A 199 -10.86 -3.38 30.53
C THR A 199 -9.55 -3.41 31.31
N ILE A 200 -8.94 -2.26 31.58
CA ILE A 200 -7.72 -2.17 32.38
C ILE A 200 -7.95 -2.74 33.81
N ALA A 201 -9.12 -2.48 34.40
CA ALA A 201 -9.48 -3.01 35.72
C ALA A 201 -9.50 -4.56 35.77
N LEU A 202 -9.89 -5.23 34.69
CA LEU A 202 -9.84 -6.71 34.60
C LEU A 202 -8.43 -7.29 34.71
N PHE A 203 -7.41 -6.50 34.42
CA PHE A 203 -6.02 -6.91 34.49
C PHE A 203 -5.26 -6.38 35.69
N SER A 204 -5.91 -5.61 36.61
CA SER A 204 -5.27 -4.97 37.77
C SER A 204 -4.49 -5.93 38.66
N ASN A 205 -5.01 -7.14 38.85
CA ASN A 205 -4.38 -8.20 39.64
C ASN A 205 -3.48 -9.15 38.85
N CYS A 206 -3.24 -8.86 37.56
CA CYS A 206 -2.46 -9.72 36.71
C CYS A 206 -0.98 -9.33 36.73
N GLN A 207 -0.12 -10.23 37.25
CA GLN A 207 1.32 -9.97 37.36
C GLN A 207 2.12 -10.26 36.07
N ARG A 208 1.46 -10.76 35.04
CA ARG A 208 2.11 -11.08 33.75
C ARG A 208 2.61 -9.82 33.07
N LYS A 209 3.83 -9.85 32.57
CA LYS A 209 4.44 -8.74 31.81
C LYS A 209 3.58 -8.31 30.63
N GLN A 210 3.04 -9.31 29.88
CA GLN A 210 2.17 -9.06 28.73
C GLN A 210 0.90 -8.29 29.10
N ALA A 211 0.29 -8.59 30.26
CA ALA A 211 -0.89 -7.86 30.75
C ALA A 211 -0.55 -6.40 31.11
N LYS A 212 0.59 -6.18 31.75
CA LYS A 212 1.06 -4.82 32.08
C LYS A 212 1.32 -4.01 30.81
N ASN A 213 2.06 -4.60 29.85
CA ASN A 213 2.31 -3.96 28.56
C ASN A 213 1.02 -3.64 27.80
N PHE A 214 0.03 -4.54 27.84
CA PHE A 214 -1.26 -4.32 27.21
C PHE A 214 -2.04 -3.18 27.88
N CYS A 215 -2.04 -3.09 29.20
CA CYS A 215 -2.65 -1.94 29.90
C CYS A 215 -1.96 -0.61 29.56
N GLU A 216 -0.64 -0.60 29.42
CA GLU A 216 0.11 0.59 28.95
C GLU A 216 -0.26 0.96 27.52
N TYR A 217 -0.37 -0.04 26.63
CA TYR A 217 -0.84 0.15 25.28
C TYR A 217 -2.27 0.74 25.23
N LEU A 218 -3.20 0.24 26.04
CA LEU A 218 -4.55 0.77 26.14
C LEU A 218 -4.56 2.24 26.59
N ARG A 219 -3.79 2.59 27.62
CA ARG A 219 -3.69 3.99 28.10
C ARG A 219 -3.12 4.91 27.03
N LYS A 220 -2.08 4.44 26.31
CA LYS A 220 -1.45 5.20 25.23
C LYS A 220 -2.43 5.54 24.11
N HIS A 221 -3.29 4.58 23.75
CA HIS A 221 -4.21 4.69 22.62
C HIS A 221 -5.66 4.98 23.05
N GLN A 222 -5.91 5.30 24.30
CA GLN A 222 -7.26 5.48 24.86
C GLN A 222 -8.14 6.41 24.03
N HIS A 223 -7.59 7.50 23.53
CA HIS A 223 -8.32 8.49 22.71
C HIS A 223 -8.63 8.03 21.28
N ARG A 224 -8.08 6.89 20.86
CA ARG A 224 -8.28 6.26 19.55
C ARG A 224 -9.19 5.02 19.61
N ILE A 225 -9.50 4.57 20.83
CA ILE A 225 -10.38 3.42 21.06
C ILE A 225 -11.80 3.97 21.19
N VAL A 226 -12.57 3.78 20.13
CA VAL A 226 -13.95 4.27 20.01
C VAL A 226 -14.96 3.21 20.48
N ASN A 227 -16.22 3.53 20.53
CA ASN A 227 -17.28 2.52 20.64
C ASN A 227 -17.46 1.84 19.28
N TYR A 228 -16.75 0.75 19.03
CA TYR A 228 -16.77 0.02 17.75
C TYR A 228 -18.14 -0.56 17.44
N GLU A 229 -18.90 -1.01 18.47
CA GLU A 229 -20.27 -1.51 18.34
C GLU A 229 -21.18 -0.45 17.71
N TYR A 230 -21.12 0.78 18.22
CA TYR A 230 -21.89 1.89 17.72
C TYR A 230 -21.46 2.27 16.27
N TYR A 231 -20.16 2.38 16.03
CA TYR A 231 -19.65 2.74 14.70
C TYR A 231 -20.03 1.73 13.63
N GLN A 232 -19.99 0.42 13.96
CA GLN A 232 -20.38 -0.63 13.04
C GLN A 232 -21.91 -0.70 12.84
N ALA A 233 -22.68 -0.57 13.91
CA ALA A 233 -24.14 -0.66 13.85
C ALA A 233 -24.78 0.48 13.03
N GLU A 234 -24.22 1.67 13.15
CA GLU A 234 -24.68 2.88 12.45
C GLU A 234 -23.97 3.05 11.07
N GLU A 235 -23.11 2.13 10.69
CA GLU A 235 -22.34 2.18 9.41
C GLU A 235 -21.61 3.53 9.21
N LEU A 236 -21.12 4.15 10.32
CA LEU A 236 -20.57 5.49 10.26
C LEU A 236 -19.20 5.51 9.59
N TYR A 237 -18.29 4.62 10.02
CA TYR A 237 -16.91 4.55 9.55
C TYR A 237 -16.36 3.14 9.69
N SER A 238 -15.29 2.84 8.96
CA SER A 238 -14.57 1.58 9.11
C SER A 238 -13.95 1.46 10.53
N ILE A 239 -14.02 0.28 11.09
CA ILE A 239 -13.44 -0.05 12.40
C ILE A 239 -12.08 -0.75 12.28
N GLY A 240 -11.65 -1.04 11.06
CA GLY A 240 -10.40 -1.72 10.78
C GLY A 240 -9.74 -1.21 9.50
N SER A 241 -8.42 -1.32 9.47
CA SER A 241 -7.57 -0.89 8.37
C SER A 241 -7.54 -1.86 7.17
N GLY A 242 -8.62 -2.62 6.95
CA GLY A 242 -8.71 -3.65 5.90
C GLY A 242 -8.37 -3.15 4.50
N ALA A 243 -8.70 -1.90 4.16
CA ALA A 243 -8.36 -1.28 2.89
C ALA A 243 -6.84 -1.19 2.70
N VAL A 244 -6.11 -0.63 3.68
CA VAL A 244 -4.64 -0.51 3.60
C VAL A 244 -3.96 -1.86 3.77
N GLU A 245 -4.49 -2.79 4.58
CA GLU A 245 -3.96 -4.16 4.64
C GLU A 245 -4.04 -4.84 3.28
N SER A 246 -5.16 -4.69 2.58
CA SER A 246 -5.33 -5.19 1.21
C SER A 246 -4.33 -4.52 0.26
N ALA A 247 -4.14 -3.20 0.35
CA ALA A 247 -3.15 -2.46 -0.42
C ALA A 247 -1.73 -2.97 -0.16
N ILE A 248 -1.33 -3.12 1.11
CA ILE A 248 -0.01 -3.67 1.49
C ILE A 248 0.18 -5.10 0.92
N LYS A 249 -0.83 -5.96 1.03
CA LYS A 249 -0.79 -7.32 0.45
C LYS A 249 -0.65 -7.28 -1.07
N GLN A 250 -1.37 -6.40 -1.74
CA GLN A 250 -1.28 -6.24 -3.20
C GLN A 250 0.08 -5.68 -3.64
N ILE A 251 0.63 -4.68 -2.93
CA ILE A 251 1.99 -4.17 -3.16
C ILE A 251 3.00 -5.27 -2.90
N GLY A 252 2.86 -5.99 -1.79
CA GLY A 252 3.71 -7.11 -1.41
C GLY A 252 3.83 -8.19 -2.49
N ARG A 253 2.74 -8.51 -3.18
CA ARG A 253 2.76 -9.49 -4.29
C ARG A 253 3.78 -9.15 -5.39
N ARG A 254 4.15 -7.89 -5.56
CA ARG A 254 5.17 -7.47 -6.52
C ARG A 254 6.55 -7.36 -5.91
N VAL A 255 6.68 -6.75 -4.73
CA VAL A 255 7.99 -6.45 -4.15
C VAL A 255 8.58 -7.61 -3.34
N GLN A 256 7.75 -8.59 -2.96
CA GLN A 256 8.11 -9.77 -2.18
C GLN A 256 8.04 -11.07 -3.00
N LEU A 257 8.13 -10.99 -4.34
CA LEU A 257 8.21 -12.18 -5.19
C LEU A 257 9.32 -13.12 -4.67
N SER A 258 9.06 -14.42 -4.74
CA SER A 258 10.01 -15.44 -4.27
C SER A 258 11.39 -15.23 -4.87
N GLY A 259 12.41 -15.14 -4.03
CA GLY A 259 13.79 -14.87 -4.44
C GLY A 259 14.11 -13.42 -4.83
N ALA A 260 13.13 -12.54 -4.94
CA ALA A 260 13.37 -11.14 -5.32
C ALA A 260 14.17 -10.39 -4.24
N GLN A 261 15.16 -9.64 -4.72
CA GLN A 261 15.95 -8.69 -3.95
C GLN A 261 16.13 -7.43 -4.79
N TRP A 262 15.96 -6.27 -4.17
CA TRP A 262 15.98 -4.98 -4.86
C TRP A 262 17.22 -4.19 -4.48
N ASN A 263 17.86 -3.56 -5.45
CA ASN A 263 18.78 -2.48 -5.13
C ASN A 263 18.02 -1.37 -4.44
N ARG A 264 18.56 -0.84 -3.36
CA ARG A 264 17.89 0.15 -2.49
C ARG A 264 17.38 1.37 -3.27
N GLU A 265 18.18 1.85 -4.22
CA GLU A 265 17.86 2.99 -5.08
C GLU A 265 16.67 2.73 -6.03
N ASN A 266 16.37 1.46 -6.32
CA ASN A 266 15.29 1.09 -7.24
C ASN A 266 13.95 0.83 -6.54
N VAL A 267 13.94 0.69 -5.22
CA VAL A 267 12.71 0.40 -4.45
C VAL A 267 11.64 1.47 -4.63
N PRO A 268 11.96 2.78 -4.55
CA PRO A 268 10.95 3.82 -4.78
C PRO A 268 10.25 3.68 -6.12
N GLN A 269 11.02 3.45 -7.19
CA GLN A 269 10.48 3.31 -8.54
C GLN A 269 9.60 2.07 -8.71
N VAL A 270 9.95 0.95 -8.09
CA VAL A 270 9.14 -0.28 -8.14
C VAL A 270 7.83 -0.11 -7.35
N LEU A 271 7.86 0.59 -6.23
CA LEU A 271 6.66 0.92 -5.47
C LEU A 271 5.75 1.87 -6.25
N ALA A 272 6.30 2.95 -6.82
CA ALA A 272 5.55 3.89 -7.66
C ALA A 272 4.90 3.18 -8.85
N HIS A 273 5.65 2.33 -9.56
CA HIS A 273 5.14 1.52 -10.65
C HIS A 273 3.98 0.61 -10.22
N ARG A 274 4.15 -0.08 -9.07
CA ARG A 274 3.11 -0.97 -8.56
C ARG A 274 1.86 -0.20 -8.12
N CYS A 275 2.03 0.95 -7.45
CA CYS A 275 0.90 1.81 -7.06
C CYS A 275 0.18 2.38 -8.30
N ALA A 276 0.91 2.86 -9.31
CA ALA A 276 0.32 3.32 -10.55
C ALA A 276 -0.52 2.23 -11.24
N TYR A 277 -0.03 0.99 -11.26
CA TYR A 277 -0.80 -0.15 -11.76
C TYR A 277 -2.08 -0.40 -10.95
N LEU A 278 -1.98 -0.39 -9.62
CA LEU A 278 -3.12 -0.67 -8.73
C LEU A 278 -4.17 0.45 -8.77
N ASN A 279 -3.76 1.68 -9.06
CA ASN A 279 -4.64 2.84 -9.25
C ASN A 279 -5.17 2.97 -10.69
N GLY A 280 -4.83 2.04 -11.62
CA GLY A 280 -5.26 2.12 -13.03
C GLY A 280 -4.59 3.21 -13.86
N LEU A 281 -3.47 3.79 -13.38
CA LEU A 281 -2.76 4.90 -14.03
C LEU A 281 -1.75 4.45 -15.10
N ILE A 282 -1.52 3.16 -15.27
CA ILE A 282 -0.75 2.66 -16.40
C ILE A 282 -1.68 2.58 -17.61
N GLY A 283 -1.41 3.38 -18.62
CA GLY A 283 -2.26 3.67 -19.77
C GLY A 283 -3.13 2.53 -20.24
N SER A 284 -4.44 2.74 -20.20
CA SER A 284 -5.40 1.81 -20.80
C SER A 284 -5.27 1.85 -22.31
N PRO A 285 -5.14 0.69 -23.00
CA PRO A 285 -5.13 0.66 -24.45
C PRO A 285 -6.47 1.08 -25.08
N PHE A 286 -7.49 1.39 -24.26
CA PHE A 286 -8.87 1.64 -24.69
C PHE A 286 -9.36 3.07 -24.40
N HIS A 287 -8.54 3.95 -23.86
CA HIS A 287 -8.81 5.38 -23.79
C HIS A 287 -8.10 6.07 -24.98
N SER A 288 -8.66 5.93 -26.16
CA SER A 288 -8.57 6.92 -27.22
C SER A 288 -9.85 7.74 -27.14
N ASP A 289 -9.71 9.01 -26.86
CA ASP A 289 -10.75 10.03 -27.04
C ASP A 289 -11.36 9.98 -28.45
#